data_db908284d51695a02e2991787196d2e3
#
_entry.id   db908284d51695a02e2991787196d2e3
#
_cell.length_a   1.000
_cell.length_b   1.000
_cell.length_c   1.000
_cell.angle_alpha   90.00
_cell.angle_beta   90.00
_cell.angle_gamma   90.00
#
_symmetry.space_group_name_H-M   'P 1'
#
loop_
_entity.id
_entity.type
_entity.pdbx_description
1 polymer ?
#
loop_
_entity_poly.entity_id
_entity_poly.type
_entity_poly.pdbx_seq_one_letter_code
_entity_poly.pdbx_strand_id
1 'polypeptide(L)'
;MKTALVTGGAGFLGSHLCERLLNEGYRVIAIDNLYTGSRANMKGFAKNPNFTFVKADVTEMGDSRAEAQRRRGMRKSLCLCASVLKKTHFDEIYNLACPASPVHYQAKPFLTTMTSIQGVLLCLKLAQRDGAKMLHTSTSEIYGDPIMHPQEEHYWGNVNTIGIRSCYDEGKRVAETLIADAIRTHDVDARMVRIFNTYGPRMHPQDGRVVSNFIMQALHNKNITIFGDGSQTRSFQYCDDLINAFRVYMKLPKAKIRTFFKKHKLGAPVINTGNPGEYTIKELAEKTLEMLPDSKSKLVYKPLPGDDPKKRKPDITLAKALLGWEPKIPLTEGLAKTIAYFKTVR
;
A
#
# COMPACT_ATOMS: atom_id res chain seq x y z
N MET A 1 22.45 11.04 -10.44
CA MET A 1 20.98 11.00 -10.23
C MET A 1 20.61 9.60 -9.76
N LYS A 2 19.90 9.48 -8.63
CA LYS A 2 19.47 8.18 -8.13
C LYS A 2 18.30 7.61 -8.93
N THR A 3 18.27 6.29 -9.07
CA THR A 3 17.21 5.57 -9.78
C THR A 3 16.37 4.77 -8.81
N ALA A 4 15.06 4.96 -8.87
CA ALA A 4 14.09 4.22 -8.06
C ALA A 4 13.19 3.32 -8.92
N LEU A 5 12.97 2.09 -8.45
CA LEU A 5 11.93 1.20 -8.95
C LEU A 5 10.69 1.29 -8.06
N VAL A 6 9.51 1.48 -8.66
CA VAL A 6 8.22 1.46 -7.95
C VAL A 6 7.32 0.42 -8.60
N THR A 7 7.10 -0.73 -7.95
CA THR A 7 6.07 -1.68 -8.38
C THR A 7 4.70 -1.23 -7.87
N GLY A 8 3.64 -1.41 -8.65
CA GLY A 8 2.33 -0.83 -8.36
C GLY A 8 2.28 0.70 -8.58
N GLY A 9 3.16 1.22 -9.48
CA GLY A 9 3.36 2.66 -9.65
C GLY A 9 2.21 3.43 -10.30
N ALA A 10 1.24 2.76 -10.93
CA ALA A 10 0.01 3.36 -11.43
C ALA A 10 -1.16 3.29 -10.42
N GLY A 11 -0.94 2.63 -9.27
CA GLY A 11 -1.90 2.53 -8.19
C GLY A 11 -2.03 3.82 -7.38
N PHE A 12 -2.91 3.80 -6.38
CA PHE A 12 -3.16 4.92 -5.47
C PHE A 12 -1.86 5.45 -4.85
N LEU A 13 -1.25 4.68 -3.96
CA LEU A 13 -0.03 5.10 -3.25
C LEU A 13 1.19 5.17 -4.17
N GLY A 14 1.30 4.23 -5.12
CA GLY A 14 2.43 4.17 -6.05
C GLY A 14 2.57 5.43 -6.90
N SER A 15 1.46 6.00 -7.36
CA SER A 15 1.48 7.23 -8.16
C SER A 15 1.88 8.48 -7.36
N HIS A 16 1.44 8.59 -6.10
CA HIS A 16 1.91 9.64 -5.19
C HIS A 16 3.41 9.52 -4.90
N LEU A 17 3.88 8.29 -4.69
CA LEU A 17 5.31 8.04 -4.47
C LEU A 17 6.15 8.36 -5.71
N CYS A 18 5.71 7.94 -6.91
CA CYS A 18 6.40 8.28 -8.16
C CYS A 18 6.56 9.79 -8.33
N GLU A 19 5.47 10.55 -8.14
CA GLU A 19 5.48 12.01 -8.22
C GLU A 19 6.43 12.63 -7.18
N ARG A 20 6.39 12.15 -5.93
CA ARG A 20 7.29 12.60 -4.88
C ARG A 20 8.76 12.34 -5.20
N LEU A 21 9.10 11.17 -5.72
CA LEU A 21 10.46 10.81 -6.10
C LEU A 21 10.97 11.67 -7.26
N LEU A 22 10.13 11.91 -8.27
CA LEU A 22 10.46 12.80 -9.38
C LEU A 22 10.76 14.23 -8.90
N ASN A 23 9.94 14.76 -7.98
CA ASN A 23 10.14 16.06 -7.37
C ASN A 23 11.40 16.12 -6.49
N GLU A 24 11.87 14.99 -5.97
CA GLU A 24 13.14 14.86 -5.25
C GLU A 24 14.34 14.60 -6.19
N GLY A 25 14.16 14.67 -7.52
CA GLY A 25 15.21 14.56 -8.53
C GLY A 25 15.65 13.12 -8.84
N TYR A 26 14.80 12.12 -8.55
CA TYR A 26 15.07 10.74 -8.93
C TYR A 26 14.69 10.47 -10.39
N ARG A 27 15.40 9.53 -11.03
CA ARG A 27 14.86 8.77 -12.15
C ARG A 27 13.94 7.68 -11.62
N VAL A 28 12.70 7.62 -12.11
CA VAL A 28 11.69 6.68 -11.61
C VAL A 28 11.28 5.71 -12.71
N ILE A 29 11.39 4.41 -12.42
CA ILE A 29 10.83 3.34 -13.23
C ILE A 29 9.65 2.75 -12.49
N ALA A 30 8.46 2.91 -13.06
CA ALA A 30 7.22 2.39 -12.49
C ALA A 30 6.75 1.15 -13.27
N ILE A 31 6.42 0.08 -12.54
CA ILE A 31 5.86 -1.16 -13.11
C ILE A 31 4.46 -1.35 -12.55
N ASP A 32 3.49 -1.62 -13.42
CA ASP A 32 2.11 -1.90 -13.03
C ASP A 32 1.40 -2.69 -14.14
N ASN A 33 0.55 -3.65 -13.78
CA ASN A 33 -0.26 -4.41 -14.75
C ASN A 33 -1.59 -3.72 -15.08
N LEU A 34 -1.92 -2.62 -14.37
CA LEU A 34 -3.17 -1.85 -14.44
C LEU A 34 -4.41 -2.66 -14.03
N TYR A 35 -4.26 -3.65 -13.13
CA TYR A 35 -5.41 -4.39 -12.60
C TYR A 35 -6.26 -3.52 -11.67
N THR A 36 -5.61 -2.79 -10.74
CA THR A 36 -6.26 -1.80 -9.86
C THR A 36 -5.72 -0.39 -10.06
N GLY A 37 -4.58 -0.27 -10.74
CA GLY A 37 -3.96 0.99 -11.11
C GLY A 37 -4.58 1.62 -12.37
N SER A 38 -4.36 2.93 -12.55
CA SER A 38 -4.87 3.67 -13.70
C SER A 38 -3.80 4.59 -14.29
N ARG A 39 -3.76 4.68 -15.63
CA ARG A 39 -2.93 5.70 -16.31
C ARG A 39 -3.30 7.12 -15.93
N ALA A 40 -4.56 7.36 -15.56
CA ALA A 40 -5.02 8.66 -15.09
C ALA A 40 -4.25 9.14 -13.84
N ASN A 41 -3.87 8.21 -12.94
CA ASN A 41 -3.09 8.53 -11.74
C ASN A 41 -1.69 9.09 -12.04
N MET A 42 -1.16 8.82 -13.24
CA MET A 42 0.16 9.27 -13.67
C MET A 42 0.12 10.51 -14.58
N LYS A 43 -1.08 11.01 -14.95
CA LYS A 43 -1.26 12.08 -15.95
C LYS A 43 -0.41 13.32 -15.65
N GLY A 44 -0.28 13.72 -14.38
CA GLY A 44 0.46 14.92 -13.97
C GLY A 44 1.97 14.85 -14.22
N PHE A 45 2.55 13.66 -14.28
CA PHE A 45 4.01 13.48 -14.43
C PHE A 45 4.42 12.50 -15.54
N ALA A 46 3.46 11.96 -16.30
CA ALA A 46 3.74 10.98 -17.38
C ALA A 46 4.71 11.46 -18.46
N LYS A 47 4.80 12.78 -18.67
CA LYS A 47 5.71 13.41 -19.64
C LYS A 47 7.06 13.82 -19.05
N ASN A 48 7.31 13.58 -17.76
CA ASN A 48 8.59 13.90 -17.13
C ASN A 48 9.70 13.04 -17.77
N PRO A 49 10.82 13.62 -18.25
CA PRO A 49 11.91 12.88 -18.92
C PRO A 49 12.58 11.84 -18.01
N ASN A 50 12.49 12.01 -16.70
CA ASN A 50 13.02 11.08 -15.71
C ASN A 50 12.01 9.99 -15.29
N PHE A 51 10.81 9.94 -15.90
CA PHE A 51 9.79 8.94 -15.63
C PHE A 51 9.69 7.91 -16.74
N THR A 52 9.70 6.64 -16.37
CA THR A 52 9.46 5.53 -17.30
C THR A 52 8.37 4.63 -16.74
N PHE A 53 7.30 4.44 -17.49
CA PHE A 53 6.23 3.48 -17.15
C PHE A 53 6.36 2.21 -17.98
N VAL A 54 6.36 1.06 -17.31
CA VAL A 54 6.37 -0.27 -17.92
C VAL A 54 5.10 -1.01 -17.52
N LYS A 55 4.22 -1.29 -18.51
CA LYS A 55 3.04 -2.12 -18.26
C LYS A 55 3.45 -3.58 -18.23
N ALA A 56 3.52 -4.17 -17.03
CA ALA A 56 3.88 -5.58 -16.84
C ALA A 56 3.38 -6.09 -15.50
N ASP A 57 3.24 -7.41 -15.37
CA ASP A 57 2.87 -8.10 -14.14
C ASP A 57 4.12 -8.61 -13.42
N VAL A 58 4.25 -8.28 -12.13
CA VAL A 58 5.40 -8.71 -11.31
C VAL A 58 5.45 -10.23 -11.11
N THR A 59 4.31 -10.92 -11.25
CA THR A 59 4.24 -12.38 -11.14
C THR A 59 4.83 -13.11 -12.35
N GLU A 60 4.94 -12.44 -13.48
CA GLU A 60 5.48 -13.01 -14.72
C GLU A 60 7.00 -12.79 -14.89
N MET A 61 7.65 -12.10 -13.95
CA MET A 61 9.02 -11.62 -14.09
C MET A 61 10.09 -12.46 -13.38
N GLY A 62 9.68 -13.33 -12.46
CA GLY A 62 10.60 -14.07 -11.57
C GLY A 62 11.04 -15.44 -12.08
N ASP A 63 10.44 -15.97 -13.13
CA ASP A 63 10.62 -17.36 -13.54
C ASP A 63 11.59 -17.51 -14.72
N SER A 64 12.59 -18.40 -14.58
CA SER A 64 13.44 -18.89 -15.66
C SER A 64 12.63 -19.58 -16.79
N ARG A 65 11.42 -20.04 -16.51
CA ARG A 65 10.45 -20.53 -17.50
C ARG A 65 9.95 -19.39 -18.40
N ALA A 66 9.82 -18.16 -17.90
CA ALA A 66 9.54 -16.97 -18.71
C ALA A 66 10.64 -16.74 -19.76
N GLU A 67 11.87 -17.09 -19.43
CA GLU A 67 13.01 -17.04 -20.36
C GLU A 67 12.95 -18.14 -21.44
N ALA A 68 12.45 -19.33 -21.12
CA ALA A 68 12.20 -20.42 -22.07
C ALA A 68 10.96 -20.16 -22.95
N GLN A 69 9.91 -19.56 -22.42
CA GLN A 69 8.73 -19.14 -23.16
C GLN A 69 8.97 -17.92 -24.08
N ARG A 70 9.98 -17.07 -23.77
CA ARG A 70 10.50 -16.02 -24.68
C ARG A 70 10.81 -16.54 -26.08
N ARG A 71 11.29 -17.77 -26.22
CA ARG A 71 11.59 -18.40 -27.52
C ARG A 71 10.34 -18.80 -28.32
N ARG A 72 9.13 -18.69 -27.72
CA ARG A 72 7.86 -19.15 -28.31
C ARG A 72 6.81 -18.05 -28.53
N GLY A 73 7.19 -16.78 -28.78
CA GLY A 73 6.26 -15.75 -29.24
C GLY A 73 5.53 -14.93 -28.16
N MET A 74 6.18 -14.69 -27.01
CA MET A 74 5.59 -13.88 -25.92
C MET A 74 5.48 -12.38 -26.19
N ARG A 75 4.50 -11.75 -25.53
CA ARG A 75 4.13 -10.32 -25.66
C ARG A 75 5.34 -9.38 -25.55
N LYS A 76 5.46 -8.44 -26.48
CA LYS A 76 6.52 -7.40 -26.55
C LYS A 76 6.75 -6.65 -25.21
N SER A 77 5.72 -6.49 -24.38
CA SER A 77 5.78 -5.80 -23.08
C SER A 77 6.65 -6.52 -22.03
N LEU A 78 6.62 -7.86 -21.96
CA LEU A 78 7.44 -8.67 -21.04
C LEU A 78 8.93 -8.63 -21.42
N CYS A 79 9.23 -8.66 -22.72
CA CYS A 79 10.60 -8.51 -23.22
C CYS A 79 11.18 -7.13 -22.86
N LEU A 80 10.38 -6.06 -22.99
CA LEU A 80 10.79 -4.70 -22.64
C LEU A 80 11.05 -4.58 -21.12
N CYS A 81 10.16 -5.10 -20.30
CA CYS A 81 10.31 -5.04 -18.86
C CYS A 81 11.56 -5.78 -18.38
N ALA A 82 11.77 -7.00 -18.82
CA ALA A 82 12.97 -7.77 -18.48
C ALA A 82 14.26 -7.08 -18.96
N SER A 83 14.23 -6.41 -20.13
CA SER A 83 15.37 -5.65 -20.63
C SER A 83 15.65 -4.42 -19.77
N VAL A 84 14.61 -3.66 -19.39
CA VAL A 84 14.72 -2.49 -18.49
C VAL A 84 15.31 -2.90 -17.15
N LEU A 85 14.76 -3.95 -16.51
CA LEU A 85 15.23 -4.43 -15.21
C LEU A 85 16.66 -4.97 -15.25
N LYS A 86 17.06 -5.69 -16.33
CA LYS A 86 18.42 -6.22 -16.46
C LYS A 86 19.46 -5.14 -16.65
N LYS A 87 19.14 -4.07 -17.39
CA LYS A 87 20.08 -3.01 -17.77
C LYS A 87 20.15 -1.84 -16.81
N THR A 88 19.19 -1.73 -15.88
CA THR A 88 19.13 -0.62 -14.93
C THR A 88 19.66 -1.03 -13.57
N HIS A 89 20.53 -0.21 -13.01
CA HIS A 89 20.94 -0.26 -11.62
C HIS A 89 19.97 0.59 -10.79
N PHE A 90 19.47 0.05 -9.68
CA PHE A 90 18.54 0.71 -8.77
C PHE A 90 19.23 1.09 -7.46
N ASP A 91 19.02 2.31 -6.99
CA ASP A 91 19.45 2.76 -5.66
C ASP A 91 18.38 2.47 -4.61
N GLU A 92 17.10 2.58 -5.01
CA GLU A 92 15.96 2.36 -4.14
C GLU A 92 14.88 1.55 -4.86
N ILE A 93 14.26 0.60 -4.14
CA ILE A 93 13.18 -0.24 -4.64
C ILE A 93 11.98 -0.12 -3.69
N TYR A 94 10.83 0.19 -4.24
CA TYR A 94 9.57 0.29 -3.51
C TYR A 94 8.59 -0.75 -4.03
N ASN A 95 8.28 -1.74 -3.20
CA ASN A 95 7.34 -2.80 -3.55
C ASN A 95 5.94 -2.48 -3.02
N LEU A 96 5.09 -1.90 -3.91
CA LEU A 96 3.70 -1.56 -3.62
C LEU A 96 2.70 -2.40 -4.44
N ALA A 97 3.17 -3.27 -5.34
CA ALA A 97 2.29 -4.08 -6.18
C ALA A 97 1.55 -5.14 -5.35
N CYS A 98 0.28 -4.93 -5.13
CA CYS A 98 -0.67 -5.92 -4.62
C CYS A 98 -2.09 -5.35 -4.72
N PRO A 99 -3.12 -6.13 -5.13
CA PRO A 99 -4.50 -5.75 -4.91
C PRO A 99 -4.76 -5.60 -3.40
N ALA A 100 -5.18 -4.42 -2.95
CA ALA A 100 -5.26 -4.09 -1.52
C ALA A 100 -6.68 -3.77 -1.05
N SER A 101 -7.67 -3.85 -1.91
CA SER A 101 -9.08 -3.66 -1.56
C SER A 101 -9.84 -4.99 -1.59
N PRO A 102 -10.81 -5.22 -0.67
CA PRO A 102 -11.55 -6.46 -0.57
C PRO A 102 -12.19 -6.90 -1.89
N VAL A 103 -12.82 -5.98 -2.61
CA VAL A 103 -13.46 -6.26 -3.91
C VAL A 103 -12.47 -6.84 -4.93
N HIS A 104 -11.25 -6.30 -4.97
CA HIS A 104 -10.25 -6.70 -5.96
C HIS A 104 -9.48 -7.96 -5.55
N TYR A 105 -9.02 -8.06 -4.29
CA TYR A 105 -8.23 -9.23 -3.89
C TYR A 105 -9.07 -10.49 -3.79
N GLN A 106 -10.36 -10.40 -3.43
CA GLN A 106 -11.27 -11.53 -3.40
C GLN A 106 -11.70 -11.97 -4.80
N ALA A 107 -11.79 -11.04 -5.77
CA ALA A 107 -12.13 -11.39 -7.16
C ALA A 107 -11.03 -12.23 -7.84
N LYS A 108 -9.76 -12.10 -7.41
CA LYS A 108 -8.64 -12.89 -7.96
C LYS A 108 -7.70 -13.34 -6.83
N PRO A 109 -8.13 -14.27 -5.96
CA PRO A 109 -7.39 -14.63 -4.76
C PRO A 109 -6.01 -15.23 -5.06
N PHE A 110 -5.88 -16.15 -6.00
CA PHE A 110 -4.59 -16.72 -6.40
C PHE A 110 -3.61 -15.66 -6.92
N LEU A 111 -4.08 -14.74 -7.78
CA LEU A 111 -3.25 -13.65 -8.28
C LEU A 111 -2.76 -12.78 -7.12
N THR A 112 -3.62 -12.48 -6.16
CA THR A 112 -3.28 -11.65 -4.99
C THR A 112 -2.17 -12.29 -4.15
N THR A 113 -2.30 -13.57 -3.81
CA THR A 113 -1.29 -14.33 -3.07
C THR A 113 0.03 -14.38 -3.83
N MET A 114 -0.03 -14.73 -5.13
CA MET A 114 1.18 -14.81 -5.96
C MET A 114 1.86 -13.47 -6.17
N THR A 115 1.09 -12.37 -6.29
CA THR A 115 1.67 -11.01 -6.37
C THR A 115 2.45 -10.66 -5.10
N SER A 116 1.94 -11.01 -3.93
CA SER A 116 2.63 -10.79 -2.66
C SER A 116 3.94 -11.58 -2.57
N ILE A 117 3.98 -12.81 -3.07
CA ILE A 117 5.16 -13.68 -3.01
C ILE A 117 6.16 -13.34 -4.13
N GLN A 118 5.75 -13.44 -5.39
CA GLN A 118 6.64 -13.28 -6.53
C GLN A 118 7.13 -11.84 -6.70
N GLY A 119 6.26 -10.86 -6.40
CA GLY A 119 6.65 -9.45 -6.39
C GLY A 119 7.74 -9.15 -5.37
N VAL A 120 7.66 -9.73 -4.17
CA VAL A 120 8.71 -9.61 -3.15
C VAL A 120 10.00 -10.29 -3.60
N LEU A 121 9.94 -11.53 -4.10
CA LEU A 121 11.11 -12.26 -4.59
C LEU A 121 11.83 -11.51 -5.71
N LEU A 122 11.09 -10.93 -6.65
CA LEU A 122 11.67 -10.06 -7.69
C LEU A 122 12.41 -8.86 -7.10
N CYS A 123 11.76 -8.14 -6.19
CA CYS A 123 12.35 -6.96 -5.56
C CYS A 123 13.58 -7.31 -4.71
N LEU A 124 13.55 -8.40 -3.95
CA LEU A 124 14.71 -8.90 -3.18
C LEU A 124 15.89 -9.27 -4.08
N LYS A 125 15.63 -9.98 -5.19
CA LYS A 125 16.66 -10.31 -6.19
C LYS A 125 17.33 -9.06 -6.77
N LEU A 126 16.54 -8.05 -7.09
CA LEU A 126 17.08 -6.78 -7.60
C LEU A 126 17.82 -6.00 -6.52
N ALA A 127 17.29 -5.96 -5.29
CA ALA A 127 17.93 -5.30 -4.16
C ALA A 127 19.30 -5.94 -3.82
N GLN A 128 19.37 -7.27 -3.85
CA GLN A 128 20.62 -8.02 -3.63
C GLN A 128 21.63 -7.76 -4.76
N ARG A 129 21.19 -7.79 -6.02
CA ARG A 129 22.05 -7.54 -7.20
C ARG A 129 22.71 -6.17 -7.17
N ASP A 130 21.92 -5.14 -6.79
CA ASP A 130 22.30 -3.74 -6.91
C ASP A 130 22.80 -3.13 -5.60
N GLY A 131 22.72 -3.85 -4.48
CA GLY A 131 22.94 -3.27 -3.15
C GLY A 131 21.90 -2.20 -2.79
N ALA A 132 20.72 -2.26 -3.44
CA ALA A 132 19.69 -1.24 -3.30
C ALA A 132 18.97 -1.33 -1.96
N LYS A 133 18.51 -0.18 -1.47
CA LYS A 133 17.55 -0.14 -0.36
C LYS A 133 16.18 -0.57 -0.85
N MET A 134 15.49 -1.43 -0.10
CA MET A 134 14.14 -1.89 -0.43
C MET A 134 13.15 -1.48 0.65
N LEU A 135 11.98 -0.95 0.25
CA LEU A 135 10.83 -0.77 1.11
C LEU A 135 9.67 -1.63 0.61
N HIS A 136 9.09 -2.42 1.50
CA HIS A 136 7.89 -3.22 1.24
C HIS A 136 6.70 -2.65 1.99
N THR A 137 5.58 -2.49 1.28
CA THR A 137 4.30 -2.14 1.88
C THR A 137 3.59 -3.40 2.37
N SER A 138 3.68 -3.64 3.66
CA SER A 138 2.84 -4.58 4.39
C SER A 138 1.52 -3.89 4.80
N THR A 139 0.78 -4.48 5.71
CA THR A 139 -0.57 -4.03 6.05
C THR A 139 -0.90 -4.32 7.51
N SER A 140 -1.85 -3.60 8.08
CA SER A 140 -2.46 -3.95 9.36
C SER A 140 -3.29 -5.25 9.32
N GLU A 141 -3.61 -5.76 8.13
CA GLU A 141 -4.34 -7.02 7.96
C GLU A 141 -3.55 -8.23 8.45
N ILE A 142 -2.22 -8.13 8.55
CA ILE A 142 -1.37 -9.19 9.14
C ILE A 142 -1.71 -9.46 10.62
N TYR A 143 -2.38 -8.53 11.28
CA TYR A 143 -2.85 -8.68 12.65
C TYR A 143 -4.18 -9.44 12.75
N GLY A 144 -4.92 -9.62 11.65
CA GLY A 144 -6.21 -10.31 11.61
C GLY A 144 -7.30 -9.60 12.42
N ASP A 145 -8.08 -10.38 13.17
CA ASP A 145 -8.98 -9.85 14.21
C ASP A 145 -8.21 -9.72 15.54
N PRO A 146 -7.63 -8.54 15.82
CA PRO A 146 -6.63 -8.42 16.87
C PRO A 146 -7.23 -8.44 18.26
N ILE A 147 -6.62 -9.23 19.16
CA ILE A 147 -6.94 -9.24 20.61
C ILE A 147 -6.18 -8.12 21.35
N MET A 148 -5.17 -7.51 20.73
CA MET A 148 -4.40 -6.37 21.27
C MET A 148 -4.88 -5.06 20.66
N HIS A 149 -5.06 -4.03 21.48
CA HIS A 149 -5.49 -2.70 21.05
C HIS A 149 -4.83 -1.59 21.88
N PRO A 150 -4.14 -0.61 21.29
CA PRO A 150 -3.72 -0.53 19.85
C PRO A 150 -2.80 -1.67 19.46
N GLN A 151 -2.66 -1.91 18.12
CA GLN A 151 -1.78 -2.94 17.59
C GLN A 151 -0.33 -2.45 17.57
N GLU A 152 0.57 -3.22 18.20
CA GLU A 152 2.01 -3.01 18.24
C GLU A 152 2.74 -3.96 17.26
N GLU A 153 3.97 -3.60 16.84
CA GLU A 153 4.75 -4.42 15.91
C GLU A 153 5.17 -5.79 16.47
N HIS A 154 5.25 -5.93 17.80
CA HIS A 154 5.54 -7.20 18.47
C HIS A 154 4.36 -8.18 18.46
N TYR A 155 3.16 -7.72 18.21
CA TYR A 155 1.98 -8.57 18.16
C TYR A 155 1.97 -9.42 16.88
N TRP A 156 1.94 -10.73 17.02
CA TRP A 156 2.01 -11.67 15.88
C TRP A 156 0.71 -11.79 15.09
N GLY A 157 -0.38 -11.34 15.66
CA GLY A 157 -1.67 -11.34 15.00
C GLY A 157 -2.52 -12.58 15.31
N ASN A 158 -3.79 -12.49 14.92
CA ASN A 158 -4.80 -13.54 15.00
C ASN A 158 -5.51 -13.62 13.65
N VAL A 159 -4.90 -14.32 12.69
CA VAL A 159 -5.34 -14.39 11.29
C VAL A 159 -6.04 -15.72 11.02
N ASN A 160 -7.19 -15.67 10.35
CA ASN A 160 -7.83 -16.84 9.79
C ASN A 160 -7.11 -17.27 8.51
N THR A 161 -6.46 -18.44 8.53
CA THR A 161 -5.64 -18.92 7.41
C THR A 161 -6.45 -19.44 6.20
N ILE A 162 -7.75 -19.74 6.40
CA ILE A 162 -8.65 -20.30 5.39
C ILE A 162 -9.86 -19.41 5.08
N GLY A 163 -9.89 -18.19 5.63
CA GLY A 163 -10.96 -17.23 5.42
C GLY A 163 -10.92 -16.59 4.03
N ILE A 164 -12.01 -15.93 3.66
CA ILE A 164 -12.16 -15.25 2.36
C ILE A 164 -11.12 -14.13 2.13
N ARG A 165 -10.49 -13.61 3.20
CA ARG A 165 -9.47 -12.54 3.16
C ARG A 165 -8.05 -13.10 3.15
N SER A 166 -7.86 -14.39 3.45
CA SER A 166 -6.55 -15.00 3.71
C SER A 166 -5.59 -14.91 2.52
N CYS A 167 -6.10 -14.84 1.28
CA CYS A 167 -5.26 -14.61 0.10
C CYS A 167 -4.43 -13.31 0.17
N TYR A 168 -4.96 -12.29 0.83
CA TYR A 168 -4.27 -11.03 1.07
C TYR A 168 -3.50 -11.05 2.38
N ASP A 169 -4.15 -11.43 3.47
CA ASP A 169 -3.61 -11.39 4.83
C ASP A 169 -2.38 -12.31 4.94
N GLU A 170 -2.51 -13.59 4.58
CA GLU A 170 -1.40 -14.55 4.59
C GLU A 170 -0.37 -14.27 3.48
N GLY A 171 -0.81 -13.77 2.32
CA GLY A 171 0.12 -13.33 1.28
C GLY A 171 1.08 -12.24 1.79
N LYS A 172 0.58 -11.27 2.57
CA LYS A 172 1.40 -10.22 3.19
C LYS A 172 2.27 -10.75 4.34
N ARG A 173 1.78 -11.72 5.12
CA ARG A 173 2.57 -12.38 6.17
C ARG A 173 3.74 -13.15 5.59
N VAL A 174 3.53 -13.94 4.54
CA VAL A 174 4.60 -14.65 3.81
C VAL A 174 5.60 -13.65 3.22
N ALA A 175 5.14 -12.53 2.68
CA ALA A 175 6.02 -11.46 2.17
C ALA A 175 6.96 -10.93 3.26
N GLU A 176 6.46 -10.65 4.48
CA GLU A 176 7.30 -10.25 5.63
C GLU A 176 8.31 -11.35 6.00
N THR A 177 7.91 -12.62 5.99
CA THR A 177 8.80 -13.76 6.26
C THR A 177 9.95 -13.82 5.25
N LEU A 178 9.65 -13.76 3.94
CA LEU A 178 10.66 -13.77 2.89
C LEU A 178 11.67 -12.62 3.02
N ILE A 179 11.20 -11.44 3.38
CA ILE A 179 12.06 -10.26 3.60
C ILE A 179 12.94 -10.46 4.85
N ALA A 180 12.36 -10.94 5.94
CA ALA A 180 13.11 -11.21 7.17
C ALA A 180 14.20 -12.26 6.94
N ASP A 181 13.91 -13.31 6.16
CA ASP A 181 14.88 -14.35 5.78
C ASP A 181 15.99 -13.77 4.90
N ALA A 182 15.65 -12.98 3.89
CA ALA A 182 16.65 -12.32 3.03
C ALA A 182 17.58 -11.38 3.79
N ILE A 183 17.07 -10.69 4.83
CA ILE A 183 17.89 -9.86 5.71
C ILE A 183 18.86 -10.73 6.51
N ARG A 184 18.39 -11.87 7.07
CA ARG A 184 19.21 -12.76 7.89
C ARG A 184 20.28 -13.51 7.08
N THR A 185 19.92 -13.97 5.89
CA THR A 185 20.78 -14.87 5.09
C THR A 185 21.63 -14.14 4.06
N HIS A 186 21.16 -13.02 3.53
CA HIS A 186 21.80 -12.31 2.40
C HIS A 186 22.12 -10.86 2.70
N ASP A 187 21.90 -10.41 3.92
CA ASP A 187 22.20 -9.04 4.36
C ASP A 187 21.55 -7.94 3.53
N VAL A 188 20.37 -8.18 2.96
CA VAL A 188 19.65 -7.19 2.16
C VAL A 188 19.24 -5.98 3.03
N ASP A 189 19.37 -4.75 2.49
CA ASP A 189 18.88 -3.52 3.16
C ASP A 189 17.39 -3.33 2.90
N ALA A 190 16.54 -4.15 3.53
CA ALA A 190 15.09 -4.09 3.36
C ALA A 190 14.38 -3.59 4.61
N ARG A 191 13.23 -2.94 4.40
CA ARG A 191 12.38 -2.32 5.42
C ARG A 191 10.92 -2.60 5.10
N MET A 192 10.13 -2.79 6.14
CA MET A 192 8.70 -3.08 6.01
C MET A 192 7.87 -2.02 6.71
N VAL A 193 6.74 -1.68 6.11
CA VAL A 193 5.77 -0.73 6.67
C VAL A 193 4.40 -1.40 6.70
N ARG A 194 3.87 -1.64 7.89
CA ARG A 194 2.50 -2.11 8.11
C ARG A 194 1.57 -0.91 8.05
N ILE A 195 0.88 -0.79 6.93
CA ILE A 195 0.01 0.36 6.63
C ILE A 195 -1.36 0.12 7.23
N PHE A 196 -1.82 1.08 8.03
CA PHE A 196 -3.21 1.16 8.47
C PHE A 196 -4.05 1.95 7.45
N ASN A 197 -5.39 1.98 7.64
CA ASN A 197 -6.29 2.55 6.64
C ASN A 197 -5.81 3.92 6.14
N THR A 198 -5.45 3.96 4.87
CA THR A 198 -4.98 5.17 4.21
C THR A 198 -5.93 5.56 3.09
N TYR A 199 -6.22 6.86 2.97
CA TYR A 199 -7.13 7.44 2.00
C TYR A 199 -6.53 8.69 1.35
N GLY A 200 -7.12 9.12 0.23
CA GLY A 200 -6.67 10.31 -0.47
C GLY A 200 -7.06 10.34 -1.96
N PRO A 201 -6.65 11.36 -2.69
CA PRO A 201 -6.77 11.43 -4.15
C PRO A 201 -6.17 10.21 -4.86
N ARG A 202 -6.61 9.92 -6.07
CA ARG A 202 -6.16 8.76 -6.90
C ARG A 202 -6.55 7.38 -6.36
N MET A 203 -7.33 7.30 -5.26
CA MET A 203 -8.04 6.05 -4.95
C MET A 203 -9.02 5.72 -6.08
N HIS A 204 -9.21 4.43 -6.33
CA HIS A 204 -10.20 4.00 -7.31
C HIS A 204 -11.61 4.33 -6.81
N PRO A 205 -12.50 4.96 -7.63
CA PRO A 205 -13.87 5.29 -7.20
C PRO A 205 -14.67 4.10 -6.68
N GLN A 206 -14.40 2.91 -7.23
CA GLN A 206 -15.01 1.63 -6.83
C GLN A 206 -14.06 0.79 -5.98
N ASP A 207 -13.22 1.43 -5.16
CA ASP A 207 -12.25 0.75 -4.29
C ASP A 207 -12.92 -0.19 -3.27
N GLY A 208 -14.13 0.13 -2.84
CA GLY A 208 -14.88 -0.67 -1.87
C GLY A 208 -14.56 -0.36 -0.41
N ARG A 209 -13.52 0.44 -0.13
CA ARG A 209 -13.21 0.87 1.24
C ARG A 209 -14.12 2.02 1.66
N VAL A 210 -14.34 2.16 2.97
CA VAL A 210 -15.37 3.02 3.56
C VAL A 210 -15.30 4.48 3.09
N VAL A 211 -14.10 5.10 3.05
CA VAL A 211 -13.95 6.52 2.69
C VAL A 211 -14.38 6.76 1.23
N SER A 212 -13.86 5.96 0.28
CA SER A 212 -14.24 6.08 -1.14
C SER A 212 -15.72 5.79 -1.35
N ASN A 213 -16.26 4.75 -0.68
CA ASN A 213 -17.66 4.40 -0.80
C ASN A 213 -18.58 5.54 -0.34
N PHE A 214 -18.32 6.11 0.84
CA PHE A 214 -19.16 7.18 1.39
C PHE A 214 -19.13 8.43 0.50
N ILE A 215 -17.94 8.85 0.08
CA ILE A 215 -17.80 10.00 -0.82
C ILE A 215 -18.54 9.75 -2.15
N MET A 216 -18.32 8.58 -2.77
CA MET A 216 -18.98 8.27 -4.05
C MET A 216 -20.49 8.14 -3.93
N GLN A 217 -20.99 7.53 -2.85
CA GLN A 217 -22.42 7.45 -2.57
C GLN A 217 -23.01 8.86 -2.42
N ALA A 218 -22.39 9.70 -1.61
CA ALA A 218 -22.86 11.08 -1.39
C ALA A 218 -22.83 11.94 -2.67
N LEU A 219 -21.76 11.87 -3.47
CA LEU A 219 -21.64 12.59 -4.74
C LEU A 219 -22.69 12.18 -5.79
N HIS A 220 -23.21 10.95 -5.70
CA HIS A 220 -24.25 10.44 -6.60
C HIS A 220 -25.65 10.46 -6.00
N ASN A 221 -25.85 11.12 -4.85
CA ASN A 221 -27.12 11.14 -4.11
C ASN A 221 -27.67 9.74 -3.78
N LYS A 222 -26.78 8.75 -3.63
CA LYS A 222 -27.11 7.40 -3.15
C LYS A 222 -27.00 7.35 -1.64
N ASN A 223 -27.85 6.57 -0.97
CA ASN A 223 -27.77 6.42 0.47
C ASN A 223 -26.40 5.87 0.90
N ILE A 224 -25.84 6.45 1.96
CA ILE A 224 -24.60 6.00 2.57
C ILE A 224 -24.89 4.72 3.37
N THR A 225 -24.23 3.63 2.98
CA THR A 225 -24.42 2.32 3.60
C THR A 225 -23.46 2.12 4.77
N ILE A 226 -24.00 2.02 5.97
CA ILE A 226 -23.28 1.64 7.19
C ILE A 226 -23.56 0.16 7.45
N PHE A 227 -22.50 -0.64 7.64
CA PHE A 227 -22.62 -2.03 8.06
C PHE A 227 -22.59 -2.11 9.59
N GLY A 228 -23.48 -2.91 10.18
CA GLY A 228 -23.73 -2.92 11.63
C GLY A 228 -24.43 -1.66 12.10
N ASP A 229 -24.21 -1.27 13.35
CA ASP A 229 -24.74 -0.07 13.99
C ASP A 229 -23.87 1.19 13.75
N GLY A 230 -22.71 1.02 13.11
CA GLY A 230 -21.76 2.10 12.87
C GLY A 230 -20.85 2.46 14.04
N SER A 231 -20.94 1.74 15.17
CA SER A 231 -20.11 1.96 16.37
C SER A 231 -18.67 1.46 16.23
N GLN A 232 -18.40 0.58 15.25
CA GLN A 232 -17.05 0.08 15.00
C GLN A 232 -16.10 1.23 14.66
N THR A 233 -14.89 1.20 15.26
CA THR A 233 -13.92 2.28 15.10
C THR A 233 -12.83 1.95 14.09
N ARG A 234 -12.36 2.95 13.38
CA ARG A 234 -11.21 2.89 12.48
C ARG A 234 -10.36 4.15 12.62
N SER A 235 -9.08 3.99 12.36
CA SER A 235 -8.15 5.11 12.18
C SER A 235 -7.96 5.39 10.69
N PHE A 236 -7.82 6.67 10.31
CA PHE A 236 -7.70 7.08 8.91
C PHE A 236 -6.49 7.98 8.72
N GLN A 237 -5.54 7.53 7.91
CA GLN A 237 -4.33 8.27 7.56
C GLN A 237 -4.45 8.86 6.15
N TYR A 238 -4.05 10.13 5.99
CA TYR A 238 -3.97 10.74 4.67
C TYR A 238 -2.72 10.27 3.91
N CYS A 239 -2.82 10.12 2.58
CA CYS A 239 -1.76 9.52 1.76
C CYS A 239 -0.43 10.27 1.82
N ASP A 240 -0.41 11.61 1.91
CA ASP A 240 0.83 12.38 1.94
C ASP A 240 1.64 12.12 3.22
N ASP A 241 0.97 11.91 4.36
CA ASP A 241 1.64 11.52 5.61
C ASP A 241 2.34 10.17 5.45
N LEU A 242 1.68 9.20 4.81
CA LEU A 242 2.27 7.89 4.53
C LEU A 242 3.47 7.97 3.58
N ILE A 243 3.34 8.71 2.47
CA ILE A 243 4.45 8.90 1.52
C ILE A 243 5.64 9.58 2.19
N ASN A 244 5.37 10.53 3.09
CA ASN A 244 6.43 11.15 3.89
C ASN A 244 7.12 10.13 4.80
N ALA A 245 6.38 9.24 5.48
CA ALA A 245 6.95 8.15 6.28
C ALA A 245 7.89 7.27 5.44
N PHE A 246 7.46 6.85 4.24
CA PHE A 246 8.31 6.08 3.33
C PHE A 246 9.62 6.78 3.02
N ARG A 247 9.56 8.07 2.67
CA ARG A 247 10.75 8.84 2.30
C ARG A 247 11.69 9.04 3.47
N VAL A 248 11.17 9.34 4.66
CA VAL A 248 12.00 9.47 5.88
C VAL A 248 12.66 8.13 6.20
N TYR A 249 11.91 7.02 6.16
CA TYR A 249 12.44 5.69 6.47
C TYR A 249 13.55 5.27 5.50
N MET A 250 13.37 5.52 4.20
CA MET A 250 14.34 5.16 3.17
C MET A 250 15.62 6.00 3.21
N LYS A 251 15.57 7.21 3.78
CA LYS A 251 16.77 8.05 3.97
C LYS A 251 17.68 7.54 5.08
N LEU A 252 17.18 6.76 6.05
CA LEU A 252 18.00 6.30 7.17
C LEU A 252 19.11 5.33 6.72
N PRO A 253 20.28 5.40 7.40
CA PRO A 253 21.35 4.42 7.20
C PRO A 253 20.95 3.02 7.71
N LYS A 254 21.37 1.95 7.03
CA LYS A 254 21.15 0.54 7.41
C LYS A 254 21.61 0.25 8.85
N ALA A 255 22.79 0.76 9.23
CA ALA A 255 23.34 0.57 10.58
C ALA A 255 22.43 1.14 11.68
N LYS A 256 21.89 2.37 11.49
CA LYS A 256 20.95 2.98 12.44
C LYS A 256 19.69 2.13 12.60
N ILE A 257 19.16 1.65 11.50
CA ILE A 257 17.96 0.78 11.49
C ILE A 257 18.23 -0.53 12.25
N ARG A 258 19.32 -1.21 11.96
CA ARG A 258 19.71 -2.46 12.64
C ARG A 258 19.86 -2.28 14.15
N THR A 259 20.60 -1.26 14.57
CA THR A 259 20.78 -0.94 15.98
C THR A 259 19.46 -0.70 16.68
N PHE A 260 18.56 0.06 16.04
CA PHE A 260 17.25 0.35 16.59
C PHE A 260 16.42 -0.92 16.80
N PHE A 261 16.25 -1.75 15.76
CA PHE A 261 15.41 -2.95 15.86
C PHE A 261 16.01 -4.02 16.76
N LYS A 262 17.34 -4.13 16.83
CA LYS A 262 18.02 -4.98 17.83
C LYS A 262 17.71 -4.54 19.25
N LYS A 263 17.77 -3.23 19.55
CA LYS A 263 17.39 -2.66 20.85
C LYS A 263 15.95 -2.98 21.22
N HIS A 264 15.04 -2.88 20.24
CA HIS A 264 13.62 -3.16 20.43
C HIS A 264 13.25 -4.65 20.30
N LYS A 265 14.22 -5.57 20.20
CA LYS A 265 14.01 -7.03 20.10
C LYS A 265 13.05 -7.47 18.97
N LEU A 266 13.03 -6.74 17.86
CA LEU A 266 12.31 -7.10 16.65
C LEU A 266 13.24 -7.80 15.66
N GLY A 267 12.79 -8.93 15.11
CA GLY A 267 13.60 -9.80 14.23
C GLY A 267 13.88 -9.21 12.85
N ALA A 268 13.15 -8.15 12.46
CA ALA A 268 13.31 -7.46 11.17
C ALA A 268 12.85 -5.99 11.25
N PRO A 269 13.32 -5.13 10.34
CA PRO A 269 12.94 -3.71 10.27
C PRO A 269 11.49 -3.53 9.82
N VAL A 270 10.56 -3.49 10.76
CA VAL A 270 9.13 -3.28 10.51
C VAL A 270 8.56 -2.20 11.43
N ILE A 271 7.77 -1.30 10.86
CA ILE A 271 7.06 -0.24 11.61
C ILE A 271 5.60 -0.17 11.20
N ASN A 272 4.76 0.17 12.15
CA ASN A 272 3.38 0.59 11.86
C ASN A 272 3.35 2.04 11.38
N THR A 273 2.50 2.31 10.38
CA THR A 273 2.15 3.67 9.97
C THR A 273 0.64 3.82 9.92
N GLY A 274 0.14 4.87 10.52
CA GLY A 274 -1.28 5.17 10.59
C GLY A 274 -1.52 6.40 11.45
N ASN A 275 -2.73 6.90 11.44
CA ASN A 275 -3.15 7.94 12.36
C ASN A 275 -3.77 7.28 13.61
N PRO A 276 -3.26 7.52 14.83
CA PRO A 276 -3.81 6.93 16.05
C PRO A 276 -5.18 7.50 16.46
N GLY A 277 -5.65 8.57 15.81
CA GLY A 277 -7.00 9.10 16.01
C GLY A 277 -8.06 8.10 15.51
N GLU A 278 -9.02 7.77 16.35
CA GLU A 278 -10.12 6.85 16.04
C GLU A 278 -11.40 7.63 15.76
N TYR A 279 -12.15 7.13 14.77
CA TYR A 279 -13.48 7.61 14.42
C TYR A 279 -14.40 6.41 14.27
N THR A 280 -15.63 6.53 14.71
CA THR A 280 -16.66 5.56 14.38
C THR A 280 -17.01 5.67 12.88
N ILE A 281 -17.51 4.57 12.33
CA ILE A 281 -17.97 4.57 10.93
C ILE A 281 -19.15 5.56 10.76
N LYS A 282 -19.97 5.71 11.77
CA LYS A 282 -21.07 6.70 11.79
C LYS A 282 -20.53 8.13 11.73
N GLU A 283 -19.57 8.50 12.59
CA GLU A 283 -18.93 9.83 12.56
C GLU A 283 -18.28 10.15 11.21
N LEU A 284 -17.63 9.16 10.57
CA LEU A 284 -17.07 9.35 9.23
C LEU A 284 -18.17 9.65 8.19
N ALA A 285 -19.30 8.93 8.26
CA ALA A 285 -20.42 9.15 7.35
C ALA A 285 -21.04 10.54 7.53
N GLU A 286 -21.27 10.95 8.79
CA GLU A 286 -21.79 12.26 9.14
C GLU A 286 -20.85 13.38 8.65
N LYS A 287 -19.55 13.30 8.92
CA LYS A 287 -18.54 14.24 8.41
C LYS A 287 -18.50 14.31 6.90
N THR A 288 -18.70 13.17 6.21
CA THR A 288 -18.75 13.16 4.74
C THR A 288 -19.97 13.94 4.22
N LEU A 289 -21.13 13.80 4.86
CA LEU A 289 -22.34 14.54 4.49
C LEU A 289 -22.24 16.04 4.84
N GLU A 290 -21.69 16.40 5.99
CA GLU A 290 -21.41 17.79 6.35
C GLU A 290 -20.57 18.52 5.29
N MET A 291 -19.62 17.80 4.67
CA MET A 291 -18.76 18.36 3.61
C MET A 291 -19.39 18.34 2.22
N LEU A 292 -20.55 17.73 2.07
CA LEU A 292 -21.34 17.63 0.84
C LEU A 292 -22.80 18.05 1.09
N PRO A 293 -23.04 19.32 1.47
CA PRO A 293 -24.37 19.79 1.91
C PRO A 293 -25.45 19.67 0.83
N ASP A 294 -25.07 19.65 -0.46
CA ASP A 294 -26.01 19.48 -1.57
C ASP A 294 -26.43 18.02 -1.77
N SER A 295 -25.82 17.07 -1.06
CA SER A 295 -26.14 15.66 -1.18
C SER A 295 -27.51 15.34 -0.54
N LYS A 296 -28.33 14.61 -1.29
CA LYS A 296 -29.63 14.08 -0.81
C LYS A 296 -29.52 12.72 -0.13
N SER A 297 -28.31 12.24 0.08
CA SER A 297 -28.03 10.92 0.67
C SER A 297 -28.47 10.85 2.13
N LYS A 298 -29.01 9.70 2.52
CA LYS A 298 -29.36 9.37 3.92
C LYS A 298 -28.49 8.21 4.39
N LEU A 299 -28.31 8.08 5.70
CA LEU A 299 -27.65 6.92 6.30
C LEU A 299 -28.60 5.73 6.29
N VAL A 300 -28.14 4.58 5.82
CA VAL A 300 -28.88 3.30 5.84
C VAL A 300 -27.97 2.22 6.42
N TYR A 301 -28.56 1.36 7.25
CA TYR A 301 -27.84 0.33 7.99
C TYR A 301 -28.07 -1.04 7.35
N LYS A 302 -27.01 -1.87 7.27
CA LYS A 302 -27.05 -3.24 6.74
C LYS A 302 -26.32 -4.19 7.71
N PRO A 303 -26.63 -5.50 7.71
CA PRO A 303 -25.88 -6.47 8.50
C PRO A 303 -24.37 -6.42 8.23
N LEU A 304 -23.57 -6.67 9.28
CA LEU A 304 -22.10 -6.75 9.15
C LEU A 304 -21.71 -7.92 8.24
N PRO A 305 -20.74 -7.73 7.32
CA PRO A 305 -20.10 -8.83 6.63
C PRO A 305 -19.32 -9.73 7.61
N GLY A 306 -19.17 -11.01 7.25
CA GLY A 306 -18.26 -11.91 7.98
C GLY A 306 -16.80 -11.45 7.92
N ASP A 307 -16.02 -11.81 8.93
CA ASP A 307 -14.55 -11.59 9.04
C ASP A 307 -14.10 -10.11 9.02
N ASP A 308 -14.98 -9.13 9.33
CA ASP A 308 -14.53 -7.74 9.44
C ASP A 308 -14.07 -7.42 10.88
N PRO A 309 -12.79 -7.04 11.09
CA PRO A 309 -12.27 -6.75 12.44
C PRO A 309 -13.05 -5.65 13.14
N LYS A 310 -13.34 -5.81 14.44
CA LYS A 310 -14.12 -4.82 15.19
C LYS A 310 -13.37 -3.53 15.47
N LYS A 311 -12.08 -3.61 15.79
CA LYS A 311 -11.23 -2.45 16.16
C LYS A 311 -9.89 -2.52 15.45
N ARG A 312 -9.41 -1.37 14.92
CA ARG A 312 -8.11 -1.28 14.27
C ARG A 312 -7.51 0.11 14.48
N LYS A 313 -6.45 0.13 15.31
CA LYS A 313 -5.72 1.34 15.69
C LYS A 313 -4.21 1.05 15.74
N PRO A 314 -3.36 1.82 15.02
CA PRO A 314 -1.92 1.65 15.11
C PRO A 314 -1.36 2.15 16.44
N ASP A 315 -0.46 1.40 17.06
CA ASP A 315 0.60 1.99 17.84
C ASP A 315 1.69 2.44 16.87
N ILE A 316 2.10 3.71 16.96
CA ILE A 316 3.13 4.31 16.11
C ILE A 316 4.37 4.73 16.90
N THR A 317 4.55 4.19 18.11
CA THR A 317 5.67 4.54 19.01
C THR A 317 7.02 4.29 18.34
N LEU A 318 7.17 3.15 17.65
CA LEU A 318 8.42 2.84 16.94
C LEU A 318 8.66 3.78 15.74
N ALA A 319 7.61 4.12 15.00
CA ALA A 319 7.74 5.09 13.91
C ALA A 319 8.14 6.48 14.42
N LYS A 320 7.52 6.95 15.50
CA LYS A 320 7.93 8.22 16.16
C LYS A 320 9.38 8.18 16.64
N ALA A 321 9.78 7.13 17.35
CA ALA A 321 11.12 7.01 17.92
C ALA A 321 12.22 6.88 16.84
N LEU A 322 11.99 6.10 15.79
CA LEU A 322 12.97 5.86 14.74
C LEU A 322 13.06 6.99 13.72
N LEU A 323 11.91 7.50 13.28
CA LEU A 323 11.76 8.40 12.15
C LEU A 323 11.60 9.87 12.59
N GLY A 324 11.19 10.14 13.83
CA GLY A 324 10.67 11.46 14.23
C GLY A 324 9.38 11.82 13.46
N TRP A 325 8.64 10.80 13.03
CA TRP A 325 7.48 10.96 12.17
C TRP A 325 6.16 10.69 12.92
N GLU A 326 5.19 11.52 12.64
CA GLU A 326 3.80 11.33 13.00
C GLU A 326 2.88 11.91 11.90
N PRO A 327 1.64 11.43 11.76
CA PRO A 327 0.68 11.99 10.82
C PRO A 327 0.30 13.41 11.24
N LYS A 328 0.22 14.31 10.26
CA LYS A 328 -0.03 15.75 10.50
C LYS A 328 -1.34 16.23 9.90
N ILE A 329 -1.89 15.52 8.91
CA ILE A 329 -3.07 15.97 8.17
C ILE A 329 -4.33 15.49 8.89
N PRO A 330 -5.17 16.43 9.41
CA PRO A 330 -6.44 16.08 10.05
C PRO A 330 -7.40 15.40 9.08
N LEU A 331 -8.34 14.59 9.61
CA LEU A 331 -9.33 13.88 8.79
C LEU A 331 -10.15 14.84 7.91
N THR A 332 -10.58 15.97 8.46
CA THR A 332 -11.38 16.98 7.73
C THR A 332 -10.63 17.56 6.53
N GLU A 333 -9.35 17.91 6.71
CA GLU A 333 -8.52 18.41 5.61
C GLU A 333 -8.30 17.36 4.52
N GLY A 334 -7.95 16.13 4.93
CA GLY A 334 -7.76 15.03 4.00
C GLY A 334 -9.04 14.65 3.24
N LEU A 335 -10.20 14.66 3.92
CA LEU A 335 -11.51 14.44 3.28
C LEU A 335 -11.80 15.52 2.25
N ALA A 336 -11.57 16.81 2.56
CA ALA A 336 -11.79 17.92 1.61
C ALA A 336 -11.01 17.70 0.31
N LYS A 337 -9.70 17.39 0.41
CA LYS A 337 -8.85 17.12 -0.75
C LYS A 337 -9.30 15.88 -1.53
N THR A 338 -9.76 14.84 -0.81
CA THR A 338 -10.23 13.60 -1.43
C THR A 338 -11.55 13.80 -2.16
N ILE A 339 -12.50 14.53 -1.55
CA ILE A 339 -13.79 14.89 -2.17
C ILE A 339 -13.56 15.74 -3.42
N ALA A 340 -12.66 16.74 -3.34
CA ALA A 340 -12.32 17.56 -4.50
C ALA A 340 -11.82 16.72 -5.67
N TYR A 341 -10.94 15.74 -5.41
CA TYR A 341 -10.50 14.81 -6.43
C TYR A 341 -11.65 13.96 -7.01
N PHE A 342 -12.49 13.36 -6.16
CA PHE A 342 -13.58 12.50 -6.63
C PHE A 342 -14.63 13.29 -7.45
N LYS A 343 -14.81 14.59 -7.21
CA LYS A 343 -15.63 15.45 -8.06
C LYS A 343 -15.12 15.53 -9.51
N THR A 344 -13.81 15.33 -9.74
CA THR A 344 -13.19 15.39 -11.08
C THR A 344 -13.23 14.07 -11.84
N VAL A 345 -13.47 12.94 -11.16
CA VAL A 345 -13.39 11.58 -11.75
C VAL A 345 -14.68 10.78 -11.67
N ARG A 346 -15.77 11.41 -11.23
CA ARG A 346 -17.12 10.81 -11.16
C ARG A 346 -17.77 10.62 -12.52
#